data_c9e131917f4bf5d98079ec52cb0746c1
#
_entry.id   c9e131917f4bf5d98079ec52cb0746c1
#
_cell.length_a   1.000
_cell.length_b   1.000
_cell.length_c   1.000
_cell.angle_alpha   90.00
_cell.angle_beta   90.00
_cell.angle_gamma   90.00
#
_symmetry.space_group_name_H-M   'P 1'
#
loop_
_entity.id
_entity.type
_entity.pdbx_description
1 polymer ?
#
loop_
_entity_poly.entity_id
_entity_poly.type
_entity_poly.pdbx_seq_one_letter_code
_entity_poly.pdbx_strand_id
1 'polypeptide(L)'
;VAPSGSTEGARAQPEDDSTVAIMPPVADGVDIVHLDPAAEWSEAVGASAVPTHYEAGAAVRIVARYDDTRAGVDHVAEWEAVVFPLTDNMDGAIEVDHDPRDFVEEGDPSVSYELPEPRIDTKKYWSSLSSSLKERMYREGKVNIFKNPTLRLYSRVGEPREEFVARCDKAADDGADAATAKLRDKYEKRLRRIQLAIDKYAAQADAAAQDARSGDIDLVTGTVFDMLTGRRRSRSISSATKARRAAQRKVDAATDRVEAKVAEYEVLQEEFQNEVSDLVAAWDEKATDIEEVAIGLEKNDITIADTILVWVPRA
;
A
#
# COMPACT_ATOMS: atom_id res chain seq x y z
N VAL A 1 -23.58 15.59 96.58
CA VAL A 1 -23.63 14.63 95.48
C VAL A 1 -23.40 15.47 94.21
N ALA A 2 -22.22 15.37 93.69
CA ALA A 2 -21.87 15.89 92.33
C ALA A 2 -22.01 14.82 91.27
N PRO A 3 -22.31 15.11 90.05
CA PRO A 3 -21.91 14.27 88.96
C PRO A 3 -20.81 14.93 88.12
N SER A 4 -19.82 14.11 87.89
CA SER A 4 -18.69 14.35 87.00
C SER A 4 -19.15 14.46 85.55
N GLY A 5 -18.79 15.55 84.87
CA GLY A 5 -18.89 15.70 83.47
C GLY A 5 -17.65 15.10 82.79
N SER A 6 -17.83 14.09 82.03
CA SER A 6 -16.79 13.50 81.15
C SER A 6 -16.63 14.39 79.93
N THR A 7 -15.51 15.00 79.82
CA THR A 7 -15.06 15.65 78.56
C THR A 7 -14.62 14.55 77.62
N GLU A 8 -15.42 14.30 76.61
CA GLU A 8 -15.11 13.42 75.51
C GLU A 8 -14.10 14.13 74.61
N GLY A 9 -12.86 13.67 74.67
CA GLY A 9 -11.79 14.17 73.85
C GLY A 9 -12.10 13.91 72.35
N ALA A 10 -12.13 14.93 71.60
CA ALA A 10 -12.08 14.84 70.15
C ALA A 10 -10.83 14.04 69.77
N ARG A 11 -11.03 12.86 69.24
CA ARG A 11 -9.97 12.12 68.57
C ARG A 11 -9.56 12.94 67.34
N ALA A 12 -8.36 13.50 67.42
CA ALA A 12 -7.65 13.97 66.23
C ALA A 12 -7.56 12.76 65.26
N GLN A 13 -8.07 12.95 64.07
CA GLN A 13 -7.78 12.02 62.97
C GLN A 13 -6.26 12.05 62.76
N PRO A 14 -5.64 10.92 62.40
CA PRO A 14 -4.23 10.94 62.02
C PRO A 14 -4.11 11.87 60.83
N GLU A 15 -3.36 12.94 60.96
CA GLU A 15 -2.90 13.78 59.84
C GLU A 15 -2.07 12.82 58.97
N ASP A 16 -2.52 12.62 57.75
CA ASP A 16 -1.79 11.85 56.73
C ASP A 16 -0.53 12.69 56.42
N ASP A 17 0.63 12.23 56.89
CA ASP A 17 1.93 12.93 56.74
C ASP A 17 2.35 13.08 55.25
N SER A 18 1.52 12.59 54.29
CA SER A 18 1.76 12.62 52.86
C SER A 18 1.34 13.93 52.17
N THR A 19 0.53 14.79 52.82
CA THR A 19 0.00 16.01 52.20
C THR A 19 0.51 17.28 52.88
N VAL A 20 0.71 18.36 52.09
CA VAL A 20 1.15 19.68 52.53
C VAL A 20 0.20 20.74 52.04
N ALA A 21 0.01 21.82 52.85
CA ALA A 21 -0.89 22.93 52.52
C ALA A 21 -0.29 23.89 51.46
N ILE A 22 1.01 23.82 51.22
CA ILE A 22 1.72 24.68 50.27
C ILE A 22 2.25 23.80 49.14
N MET A 23 2.07 24.26 47.91
CA MET A 23 2.57 23.58 46.74
C MET A 23 4.07 23.26 46.86
N PRO A 24 4.46 21.99 46.65
CA PRO A 24 5.86 21.58 46.66
C PRO A 24 6.70 22.35 45.62
N PRO A 25 7.99 22.59 45.89
CA PRO A 25 8.85 23.29 44.95
C PRO A 25 9.06 22.47 43.68
N VAL A 26 9.10 23.15 42.53
CA VAL A 26 9.30 22.57 41.22
C VAL A 26 10.56 23.15 40.59
N ALA A 27 11.22 22.42 39.72
CA ALA A 27 12.43 22.87 39.04
C ALA A 27 12.18 24.12 38.18
N ASP A 28 13.12 25.07 38.20
CA ASP A 28 13.06 26.27 37.37
C ASP A 28 12.90 25.93 35.86
N GLY A 29 11.92 26.56 35.22
CA GLY A 29 11.65 26.45 33.80
C GLY A 29 10.67 25.31 33.43
N VAL A 30 10.00 24.74 34.42
CA VAL A 30 8.85 23.85 34.23
C VAL A 30 7.59 24.66 34.50
N ASP A 31 6.71 24.72 33.52
CA ASP A 31 5.40 25.35 33.67
C ASP A 31 4.51 24.50 34.59
N ILE A 32 3.69 25.17 35.38
CA ILE A 32 2.87 24.55 36.41
C ILE A 32 1.42 24.91 36.15
N VAL A 33 0.55 23.91 36.06
CA VAL A 33 -0.89 24.07 35.86
C VAL A 33 -1.67 23.10 36.76
N HIS A 34 -2.96 23.30 36.86
CA HIS A 34 -3.89 22.37 37.52
C HIS A 34 -4.85 21.83 36.46
N LEU A 35 -5.18 20.57 36.55
CA LEU A 35 -6.17 19.95 35.64
C LEU A 35 -7.58 20.46 35.97
N ASP A 36 -8.30 20.96 34.98
CA ASP A 36 -9.73 21.19 35.09
C ASP A 36 -10.46 19.84 35.16
N PRO A 37 -11.23 19.55 36.22
CA PRO A 37 -12.00 18.32 36.32
C PRO A 37 -13.01 18.11 35.15
N ALA A 38 -13.35 19.18 34.43
CA ALA A 38 -14.22 19.13 33.26
C ALA A 38 -13.51 18.73 31.95
N ALA A 39 -12.17 18.62 31.96
CA ALA A 39 -11.41 18.14 30.79
C ALA A 39 -11.84 16.74 30.35
N GLU A 40 -11.89 16.48 29.04
CA GLU A 40 -12.39 15.22 28.51
C GLU A 40 -11.60 13.97 28.98
N TRP A 41 -10.33 14.14 29.25
CA TRP A 41 -9.44 13.07 29.72
C TRP A 41 -9.31 12.97 31.24
N SER A 42 -10.00 13.84 32.02
CA SER A 42 -9.95 13.88 33.49
C SER A 42 -10.27 12.52 34.14
N GLU A 43 -11.21 11.77 33.59
CA GLU A 43 -11.55 10.41 34.05
C GLU A 43 -10.39 9.42 33.87
N ALA A 44 -9.58 9.56 32.84
CA ALA A 44 -8.44 8.67 32.57
C ALA A 44 -7.38 8.73 33.66
N VAL A 45 -7.23 9.86 34.33
CA VAL A 45 -6.33 10.07 35.48
C VAL A 45 -7.07 10.00 36.80
N GLY A 46 -8.38 9.73 36.81
CA GLY A 46 -9.22 9.63 38.00
C GLY A 46 -9.33 10.99 38.77
N ALA A 47 -9.44 12.07 38.02
CA ALA A 47 -9.63 13.41 38.62
C ALA A 47 -10.99 13.54 39.29
N SER A 48 -11.04 14.31 40.38
CA SER A 48 -12.25 14.55 41.16
C SER A 48 -12.72 16.01 41.05
N ALA A 49 -14.02 16.17 40.84
CA ALA A 49 -14.64 17.51 40.87
C ALA A 49 -14.74 18.11 42.31
N VAL A 50 -14.56 17.27 43.33
CA VAL A 50 -14.53 17.70 44.75
C VAL A 50 -13.23 17.15 45.35
N PRO A 51 -12.11 17.83 45.09
CA PRO A 51 -10.82 17.32 45.55
C PRO A 51 -10.56 17.55 47.04
N THR A 52 -9.83 16.61 47.64
CA THR A 52 -9.25 16.77 48.98
C THR A 52 -7.77 17.14 48.90
N HIS A 53 -7.09 16.71 47.80
CA HIS A 53 -5.70 17.00 47.52
C HIS A 53 -5.40 17.01 46.03
N TYR A 54 -4.24 17.56 45.67
CA TYR A 54 -3.66 17.49 44.33
C TYR A 54 -2.51 16.51 44.30
N GLU A 55 -2.47 15.66 43.25
CA GLU A 55 -1.39 14.70 42.99
C GLU A 55 -0.63 15.10 41.70
N ALA A 56 0.72 14.98 41.73
CA ALA A 56 1.55 15.43 40.64
C ALA A 56 1.50 14.52 39.41
N GLY A 57 1.29 15.08 38.21
CA GLY A 57 1.43 14.47 36.90
C GLY A 57 2.28 15.35 35.98
N ALA A 58 2.60 14.86 34.81
CA ALA A 58 3.24 15.64 33.73
C ALA A 58 2.51 15.49 32.43
N ALA A 59 2.00 16.59 31.87
CA ALA A 59 1.51 16.63 30.50
C ALA A 59 2.69 16.82 29.55
N VAL A 60 2.73 16.05 28.50
CA VAL A 60 3.84 16.05 27.53
C VAL A 60 3.31 16.04 26.11
N ARG A 61 3.98 16.81 25.25
CA ARG A 61 3.76 16.81 23.81
C ARG A 61 5.04 16.45 23.11
N ILE A 62 4.98 15.43 22.25
CA ILE A 62 6.11 14.91 21.48
C ILE A 62 5.80 15.08 20.01
N VAL A 63 6.72 15.68 19.27
CA VAL A 63 6.68 15.74 17.81
C VAL A 63 7.62 14.68 17.28
N ALA A 64 7.07 13.77 16.49
CA ALA A 64 7.77 12.64 15.87
C ALA A 64 7.72 12.76 14.34
N ARG A 65 8.88 12.69 13.68
CA ARG A 65 8.98 12.69 12.22
C ARG A 65 9.34 11.29 11.73
N TYR A 66 8.47 10.74 10.91
CA TYR A 66 8.71 9.47 10.23
C TYR A 66 9.18 9.75 8.81
N ASP A 67 10.40 9.36 8.48
CA ASP A 67 10.93 9.50 7.14
C ASP A 67 11.48 8.18 6.61
N ASP A 68 11.16 7.87 5.36
CA ASP A 68 11.74 6.76 4.60
C ASP A 68 11.81 7.17 3.12
N THR A 69 13.01 7.42 2.65
CA THR A 69 13.27 7.84 1.26
C THR A 69 12.87 6.78 0.23
N ARG A 70 12.88 5.50 0.56
CA ARG A 70 12.51 4.40 -0.35
C ARG A 70 11.01 4.32 -0.52
N ALA A 71 10.30 4.49 0.60
CA ALA A 71 8.84 4.53 0.61
C ALA A 71 8.29 5.91 0.21
N GLY A 72 9.13 6.94 0.16
CA GLY A 72 8.70 8.33 -0.08
C GLY A 72 7.85 8.88 1.07
N VAL A 73 8.09 8.38 2.29
CA VAL A 73 7.41 8.84 3.50
C VAL A 73 8.18 10.03 4.09
N ASP A 74 7.46 11.10 4.37
CA ASP A 74 7.87 12.24 5.20
C ASP A 74 6.62 12.70 5.95
N HIS A 75 6.43 12.19 7.16
CA HIS A 75 5.22 12.39 7.94
C HIS A 75 5.58 12.85 9.35
N VAL A 76 4.92 13.91 9.80
CA VAL A 76 5.05 14.43 11.18
C VAL A 76 3.78 14.08 11.92
N ALA A 77 3.94 13.46 13.09
CA ALA A 77 2.86 13.18 14.03
C ALA A 77 3.15 13.84 15.37
N GLU A 78 2.11 14.33 16.02
CA GLU A 78 2.14 14.79 17.41
C GLU A 78 1.58 13.66 18.28
N TRP A 79 2.25 13.42 19.39
CA TRP A 79 1.82 12.49 20.41
C TRP A 79 1.71 13.22 21.74
N GLU A 80 0.55 13.14 22.34
CA GLU A 80 0.23 13.80 23.60
C GLU A 80 -0.12 12.78 24.66
N ALA A 81 0.40 12.99 25.85
CA ALA A 81 0.16 12.08 26.96
C ALA A 81 0.29 12.80 28.29
N VAL A 82 -0.30 12.19 29.32
CA VAL A 82 -0.04 12.53 30.71
C VAL A 82 0.65 11.37 31.40
N VAL A 83 1.82 11.65 31.98
CA VAL A 83 2.49 10.70 32.88
C VAL A 83 1.90 10.88 34.26
N PHE A 84 1.15 9.88 34.74
CA PHE A 84 0.43 9.97 36.00
C PHE A 84 0.25 8.60 36.66
N PRO A 85 0.46 8.48 38.02
CA PRO A 85 1.16 9.47 38.86
C PRO A 85 2.64 9.57 38.50
N LEU A 86 3.30 10.68 38.94
CA LEU A 86 4.74 10.81 38.80
C LEU A 86 5.45 9.85 39.77
N THR A 87 6.31 9.01 39.22
CA THR A 87 7.14 8.07 39.96
C THR A 87 8.61 8.14 39.51
N ASP A 88 9.51 7.58 40.29
CA ASP A 88 10.92 7.45 39.90
C ASP A 88 11.13 6.56 38.67
N ASN A 89 10.23 5.62 38.42
CA ASN A 89 10.27 4.70 37.25
C ASN A 89 9.80 5.37 35.95
N MET A 90 9.14 6.52 36.02
CA MET A 90 8.62 7.27 34.87
C MET A 90 7.69 6.46 33.96
N ASP A 91 7.06 5.43 34.51
CA ASP A 91 6.06 4.59 33.86
C ASP A 91 4.67 5.24 33.98
N GLY A 92 3.70 4.77 33.21
CA GLY A 92 2.31 5.21 33.36
C GLY A 92 1.90 6.38 32.46
N ALA A 93 2.58 6.58 31.34
CA ALA A 93 2.10 7.53 30.34
C ALA A 93 0.77 7.05 29.74
N ILE A 94 -0.25 7.87 29.87
CA ILE A 94 -1.61 7.70 29.36
C ILE A 94 -1.73 8.63 28.17
N GLU A 95 -2.02 8.08 27.00
CA GLU A 95 -2.25 8.88 25.80
C GLU A 95 -3.56 9.65 25.93
N VAL A 96 -3.49 10.95 25.77
CA VAL A 96 -4.62 11.88 25.87
C VAL A 96 -4.40 13.03 24.88
N ASP A 97 -5.49 13.55 24.34
CA ASP A 97 -5.48 14.78 23.55
C ASP A 97 -5.70 15.94 24.52
N HIS A 98 -4.65 16.69 24.86
CA HIS A 98 -4.74 17.79 25.80
C HIS A 98 -4.51 19.14 25.13
N ASP A 99 -5.31 20.10 25.53
CA ASP A 99 -5.16 21.48 25.06
C ASP A 99 -5.08 22.48 26.24
N PRO A 100 -4.69 23.75 26.01
CA PRO A 100 -4.60 24.73 27.07
C PRO A 100 -5.90 24.99 27.86
N ARG A 101 -7.07 24.63 27.33
CA ARG A 101 -8.37 24.79 27.99
C ARG A 101 -8.62 23.74 29.07
N ASP A 102 -7.88 22.65 29.04
CA ASP A 102 -7.96 21.59 30.04
C ASP A 102 -7.26 21.97 31.35
N PHE A 103 -6.59 23.11 31.37
CA PHE A 103 -5.78 23.54 32.48
C PHE A 103 -6.21 24.90 33.04
N VAL A 104 -6.07 25.02 34.33
CA VAL A 104 -6.20 26.28 35.06
C VAL A 104 -4.87 26.64 35.70
N GLU A 105 -4.52 27.95 35.74
CA GLU A 105 -3.24 28.42 36.28
C GLU A 105 -3.18 28.27 37.79
N GLU A 106 -4.29 28.52 38.48
CA GLU A 106 -4.35 28.49 39.96
C GLU A 106 -5.29 27.39 40.43
N GLY A 107 -4.83 26.58 41.38
CA GLY A 107 -5.64 25.60 42.09
C GLY A 107 -6.50 26.20 43.18
N ASP A 108 -7.42 25.42 43.74
CA ASP A 108 -8.21 25.81 44.91
C ASP A 108 -7.26 25.95 46.16
N PRO A 109 -7.16 27.14 46.77
CA PRO A 109 -6.25 27.36 47.91
C PRO A 109 -6.65 26.58 49.18
N SER A 110 -7.82 25.98 49.21
CA SER A 110 -8.27 25.13 50.33
C SER A 110 -7.87 23.68 50.21
N VAL A 111 -7.34 23.27 49.04
CA VAL A 111 -6.95 21.89 48.72
C VAL A 111 -5.44 21.72 48.97
N SER A 112 -5.06 20.65 49.66
CA SER A 112 -3.66 20.30 49.96
C SER A 112 -2.97 19.66 48.75
N TYR A 113 -1.65 19.52 48.79
CA TYR A 113 -0.85 18.86 47.77
C TYR A 113 -0.23 17.59 48.33
N GLU A 114 -0.33 16.48 47.61
CA GLU A 114 0.42 15.26 47.94
C GLU A 114 1.90 15.48 47.61
N LEU A 115 2.78 15.06 48.54
CA LEU A 115 4.22 15.13 48.30
C LEU A 115 4.62 14.14 47.23
N PRO A 116 5.14 14.59 46.05
CA PRO A 116 5.56 13.69 45.03
C PRO A 116 6.68 12.76 45.47
N GLU A 117 6.59 11.46 45.12
CA GLU A 117 7.68 10.52 45.37
C GLU A 117 9.00 10.99 44.73
N PRO A 118 9.02 11.40 43.43
CA PRO A 118 10.25 11.86 42.79
C PRO A 118 10.62 13.30 43.13
N ARG A 119 11.90 13.62 42.93
CA ARG A 119 12.47 14.95 43.15
C ARG A 119 12.11 15.90 41.99
N ILE A 120 10.84 16.34 41.92
CA ILE A 120 10.34 17.26 40.87
C ILE A 120 10.96 18.66 40.96
N ASP A 121 11.62 18.98 42.08
CA ASP A 121 12.38 20.19 42.30
C ASP A 121 13.74 20.22 41.57
N THR A 122 14.12 19.13 40.90
CA THR A 122 15.41 19.01 40.21
C THR A 122 15.27 18.94 38.70
N LYS A 123 16.09 19.73 38.00
CA LYS A 123 16.18 19.62 36.50
C LYS A 123 16.57 18.23 36.03
N LYS A 124 17.28 17.46 36.86
CA LYS A 124 17.69 16.09 36.54
C LYS A 124 16.47 15.19 36.33
N TYR A 125 15.46 15.29 37.19
CA TYR A 125 14.23 14.47 37.04
C TYR A 125 13.56 14.72 35.71
N TRP A 126 13.30 15.96 35.34
CA TRP A 126 12.63 16.35 34.09
C TRP A 126 13.45 15.97 32.85
N SER A 127 14.77 16.07 32.89
CA SER A 127 15.64 15.61 31.85
C SER A 127 15.59 14.09 31.69
N SER A 128 15.51 13.34 32.79
CA SER A 128 15.37 11.88 32.79
C SER A 128 14.01 11.47 32.27
N LEU A 129 12.92 12.13 32.67
CA LEU A 129 11.57 11.93 32.17
C LEU A 129 11.53 12.10 30.63
N SER A 130 12.05 13.23 30.14
CA SER A 130 12.13 13.50 28.68
C SER A 130 12.92 12.44 27.95
N SER A 131 14.03 11.96 28.53
CA SER A 131 14.84 10.90 27.92
C SER A 131 14.12 9.56 27.89
N SER A 132 13.40 9.20 28.95
CA SER A 132 12.61 7.97 29.05
C SER A 132 11.48 7.97 28.02
N LEU A 133 10.77 9.08 27.87
CA LEU A 133 9.71 9.24 26.88
C LEU A 133 10.23 9.15 25.44
N LYS A 134 11.37 9.78 25.13
CA LYS A 134 12.02 9.65 23.83
C LYS A 134 12.42 8.20 23.53
N GLU A 135 12.97 7.48 24.51
CA GLU A 135 13.35 6.10 24.35
C GLU A 135 12.12 5.18 24.13
N ARG A 136 11.00 5.48 24.82
CA ARG A 136 9.74 4.80 24.62
C ARG A 136 9.21 5.04 23.21
N MET A 137 9.13 6.30 22.77
CA MET A 137 8.70 6.64 21.39
C MET A 137 9.59 6.01 20.33
N TYR A 138 10.90 5.98 20.54
CA TYR A 138 11.83 5.32 19.62
C TYR A 138 11.56 3.82 19.48
N ARG A 139 11.17 3.13 20.54
CA ARG A 139 10.90 1.69 20.52
C ARG A 139 9.50 1.35 20.01
N GLU A 140 8.52 2.15 20.37
CA GLU A 140 7.10 1.84 20.19
C GLU A 140 6.48 2.64 19.04
N GLY A 141 6.98 3.84 18.76
CA GLY A 141 6.45 4.74 17.73
C GLY A 141 6.67 4.18 16.33
N LYS A 142 5.58 3.83 15.65
CA LYS A 142 5.57 3.29 14.29
C LYS A 142 4.35 3.80 13.55
N VAL A 143 4.52 4.06 12.27
CA VAL A 143 3.41 4.24 11.34
C VAL A 143 3.40 3.08 10.35
N ASN A 144 2.23 2.53 10.12
CA ASN A 144 2.07 1.44 9.18
C ASN A 144 1.67 1.98 7.81
N ILE A 145 2.32 1.46 6.77
CA ILE A 145 2.00 1.72 5.38
C ILE A 145 1.88 0.40 4.63
N PHE A 146 1.19 0.43 3.48
CA PHE A 146 1.13 -0.71 2.57
C PHE A 146 2.21 -0.59 1.51
N LYS A 147 2.73 -1.73 1.07
CA LYS A 147 3.72 -1.83 0.02
C LYS A 147 3.34 -2.94 -0.95
N ASN A 148 3.45 -2.67 -2.23
CA ASN A 148 3.48 -3.71 -3.26
C ASN A 148 4.92 -3.83 -3.78
N PRO A 149 5.67 -4.88 -3.39
CA PRO A 149 7.09 -5.02 -3.75
C PRO A 149 7.30 -5.25 -5.25
N THR A 150 6.37 -5.94 -5.90
CA THR A 150 6.44 -6.28 -7.32
C THR A 150 6.21 -5.05 -8.21
N LEU A 151 5.24 -4.22 -7.88
CA LEU A 151 4.96 -2.96 -8.57
C LEU A 151 5.83 -1.81 -8.08
N ARG A 152 6.54 -1.97 -6.96
CA ARG A 152 7.36 -0.95 -6.28
C ARG A 152 6.55 0.27 -5.86
N LEU A 153 5.33 0.01 -5.41
CA LEU A 153 4.43 1.05 -4.90
C LEU A 153 4.39 1.02 -3.39
N TYR A 154 4.20 2.21 -2.80
CA TYR A 154 3.97 2.39 -1.39
C TYR A 154 2.71 3.23 -1.17
N SER A 155 1.98 2.94 -0.09
CA SER A 155 0.88 3.79 0.33
C SER A 155 1.40 5.06 1.00
N ARG A 156 0.54 6.06 1.10
CA ARG A 156 0.75 7.19 1.98
C ARG A 156 0.46 6.78 3.42
N VAL A 157 1.00 7.51 4.38
CA VAL A 157 0.59 7.34 5.78
C VAL A 157 -0.89 7.69 5.91
N GLY A 158 -1.66 6.81 6.56
CA GLY A 158 -3.11 6.97 6.70
C GLY A 158 -3.94 6.68 5.45
N GLU A 159 -3.33 6.25 4.34
CA GLU A 159 -4.10 5.86 3.15
C GLU A 159 -4.87 4.56 3.45
N PRO A 160 -6.21 4.52 3.24
CA PRO A 160 -6.99 3.29 3.38
C PRO A 160 -6.47 2.19 2.46
N ARG A 161 -6.53 0.94 2.93
CA ARG A 161 -6.08 -0.22 2.15
C ARG A 161 -6.75 -0.32 0.78
N GLU A 162 -8.03 -0.01 0.72
CA GLU A 162 -8.84 -0.07 -0.49
C GLU A 162 -8.37 0.93 -1.55
N GLU A 163 -7.95 2.13 -1.13
CA GLU A 163 -7.40 3.14 -2.05
C GLU A 163 -6.05 2.71 -2.58
N PHE A 164 -5.21 2.12 -1.73
CA PHE A 164 -3.92 1.60 -2.17
C PHE A 164 -4.07 0.41 -3.13
N VAL A 165 -5.01 -0.52 -2.87
CA VAL A 165 -5.36 -1.62 -3.79
C VAL A 165 -5.75 -1.06 -5.15
N ALA A 166 -6.67 -0.09 -5.21
CA ALA A 166 -7.10 0.52 -6.47
C ALA A 166 -5.94 1.17 -7.25
N ARG A 167 -4.93 1.70 -6.53
CA ARG A 167 -3.71 2.22 -7.17
C ARG A 167 -2.82 1.10 -7.72
N CYS A 168 -2.74 -0.03 -7.04
CA CYS A 168 -2.02 -1.20 -7.50
C CYS A 168 -2.68 -1.80 -8.74
N ASP A 169 -4.02 -1.95 -8.72
CA ASP A 169 -4.81 -2.45 -9.87
C ASP A 169 -4.58 -1.56 -11.09
N LYS A 170 -4.72 -0.25 -10.93
CA LYS A 170 -4.46 0.69 -12.02
C LYS A 170 -3.04 0.58 -12.59
N ALA A 171 -2.04 0.47 -11.72
CA ALA A 171 -0.65 0.33 -12.17
C ALA A 171 -0.39 -1.02 -12.87
N ALA A 172 -1.08 -2.07 -12.47
CA ALA A 172 -1.05 -3.37 -13.13
C ALA A 172 -1.72 -3.31 -14.50
N ASP A 173 -2.90 -2.68 -14.63
CA ASP A 173 -3.58 -2.46 -15.90
C ASP A 173 -2.70 -1.69 -16.89
N ASP A 174 -2.14 -0.56 -16.46
CA ASP A 174 -1.23 0.27 -17.28
C ASP A 174 0.00 -0.56 -17.74
N GLY A 175 0.52 -1.41 -16.85
CA GLY A 175 1.62 -2.31 -17.13
C GLY A 175 1.26 -3.44 -18.12
N ALA A 176 0.08 -4.04 -17.96
CA ALA A 176 -0.47 -5.07 -18.83
C ALA A 176 -0.71 -4.52 -20.23
N ASP A 177 -1.30 -3.34 -20.35
CA ASP A 177 -1.55 -2.66 -21.61
C ASP A 177 -0.24 -2.37 -22.37
N ALA A 178 0.77 -1.83 -21.68
CA ALA A 178 2.07 -1.56 -22.27
C ALA A 178 2.79 -2.84 -22.74
N ALA A 179 2.66 -3.93 -22.00
CA ALA A 179 3.24 -5.23 -22.33
C ALA A 179 2.48 -5.89 -23.51
N THR A 180 1.14 -5.81 -23.49
CA THR A 180 0.28 -6.31 -24.56
C THR A 180 0.53 -5.58 -25.88
N ALA A 181 0.74 -4.27 -25.86
CA ALA A 181 1.09 -3.50 -27.06
C ALA A 181 2.40 -3.98 -27.68
N LYS A 182 3.43 -4.24 -26.89
CA LYS A 182 4.71 -4.80 -27.37
C LYS A 182 4.55 -6.21 -27.95
N LEU A 183 3.72 -7.03 -27.29
CA LEU A 183 3.42 -8.37 -27.75
C LEU A 183 2.68 -8.34 -29.08
N ARG A 184 1.68 -7.49 -29.23
CA ARG A 184 0.93 -7.26 -30.46
C ARG A 184 1.86 -6.91 -31.62
N ASP A 185 2.75 -5.95 -31.44
CA ASP A 185 3.72 -5.55 -32.48
C ASP A 185 4.59 -6.72 -32.97
N LYS A 186 4.99 -7.61 -32.04
CA LYS A 186 5.78 -8.81 -32.34
C LYS A 186 4.97 -9.78 -33.20
N TYR A 187 3.71 -10.05 -32.81
CA TYR A 187 2.84 -10.99 -33.48
C TYR A 187 2.32 -10.45 -34.83
N GLU A 188 1.97 -9.16 -34.92
CA GLU A 188 1.56 -8.52 -36.19
C GLU A 188 2.64 -8.67 -37.29
N LYS A 189 3.92 -8.50 -36.94
CA LYS A 189 5.01 -8.70 -37.89
C LYS A 189 5.12 -10.14 -38.36
N ARG A 190 4.84 -11.14 -37.51
CA ARG A 190 4.85 -12.56 -37.88
C ARG A 190 3.62 -12.91 -38.73
N LEU A 191 2.42 -12.53 -38.29
CA LEU A 191 1.17 -12.74 -39.00
C LEU A 191 1.20 -12.13 -40.40
N ARG A 192 1.73 -10.88 -40.52
CA ARG A 192 1.86 -10.24 -41.85
C ARG A 192 2.78 -10.98 -42.78
N ARG A 193 3.85 -11.62 -42.29
CA ARG A 193 4.73 -12.45 -43.12
C ARG A 193 4.00 -13.70 -43.63
N ILE A 194 3.20 -14.35 -42.76
CA ILE A 194 2.41 -15.53 -43.14
C ILE A 194 1.33 -15.10 -44.12
N GLN A 195 0.63 -13.98 -43.91
CA GLN A 195 -0.37 -13.46 -44.84
C GLN A 195 0.19 -13.25 -46.24
N LEU A 196 1.36 -12.61 -46.34
CA LEU A 196 2.05 -12.41 -47.63
C LEU A 196 2.42 -13.75 -48.30
N ALA A 197 2.73 -14.78 -47.52
CA ALA A 197 2.99 -16.10 -48.04
C ALA A 197 1.72 -16.80 -48.54
N ILE A 198 0.60 -16.63 -47.80
CA ILE A 198 -0.74 -17.11 -48.24
C ILE A 198 -1.11 -16.48 -49.58
N ASP A 199 -1.04 -15.13 -49.66
CA ASP A 199 -1.37 -14.40 -50.90
C ASP A 199 -0.51 -14.84 -52.08
N LYS A 200 0.78 -15.06 -51.87
CA LYS A 200 1.71 -15.57 -52.89
C LYS A 200 1.33 -16.98 -53.35
N TYR A 201 1.05 -17.91 -52.42
CA TYR A 201 0.69 -19.29 -52.78
C TYR A 201 -0.71 -19.37 -53.38
N ALA A 202 -1.66 -18.53 -52.95
CA ALA A 202 -2.97 -18.43 -53.59
C ALA A 202 -2.85 -17.97 -55.04
N ALA A 203 -2.06 -16.92 -55.33
CA ALA A 203 -1.81 -16.49 -56.72
C ALA A 203 -1.13 -17.57 -57.56
N GLN A 204 -0.24 -18.39 -56.98
CA GLN A 204 0.36 -19.52 -57.68
C GLN A 204 -0.64 -20.63 -57.97
N ALA A 205 -1.58 -20.91 -57.04
CA ALA A 205 -2.63 -21.89 -57.23
C ALA A 205 -3.60 -21.47 -58.38
N ASP A 206 -3.97 -20.18 -58.37
CA ASP A 206 -4.82 -19.59 -59.40
C ASP A 206 -4.15 -19.66 -60.80
N ALA A 207 -2.89 -19.30 -60.89
CA ALA A 207 -2.12 -19.37 -62.14
C ALA A 207 -2.02 -20.84 -62.63
N ALA A 208 -1.73 -21.81 -61.74
CA ALA A 208 -1.70 -23.22 -62.10
C ALA A 208 -3.06 -23.76 -62.55
N ALA A 209 -4.15 -23.30 -61.93
CA ALA A 209 -5.51 -23.65 -62.33
C ALA A 209 -5.88 -23.08 -63.71
N GLN A 210 -5.45 -21.84 -64.01
CA GLN A 210 -5.61 -21.20 -65.34
C GLN A 210 -4.82 -21.97 -66.43
N ASP A 211 -3.54 -22.30 -66.15
CA ASP A 211 -2.71 -23.10 -67.05
C ASP A 211 -3.33 -24.49 -67.36
N ALA A 212 -3.92 -25.12 -66.35
CA ALA A 212 -4.61 -26.42 -66.53
C ALA A 212 -5.84 -26.28 -67.42
N ARG A 213 -6.60 -25.18 -67.33
CA ARG A 213 -7.78 -24.88 -68.15
C ARG A 213 -7.39 -24.53 -69.62
N SER A 214 -6.40 -23.64 -69.77
CA SER A 214 -5.93 -23.22 -71.08
C SER A 214 -5.28 -24.36 -71.87
N GLY A 215 -4.58 -25.30 -71.21
CA GLY A 215 -4.07 -26.52 -71.79
C GLY A 215 -5.15 -27.43 -72.29
N ASP A 216 -6.34 -27.45 -71.66
CA ASP A 216 -7.53 -28.21 -72.18
C ASP A 216 -8.14 -27.57 -73.48
N ILE A 217 -8.15 -26.20 -73.51
CA ILE A 217 -8.64 -25.46 -74.66
C ILE A 217 -7.69 -25.60 -75.85
N ASP A 218 -6.39 -25.53 -75.68
CA ASP A 218 -5.39 -25.75 -76.73
C ASP A 218 -5.41 -27.16 -77.25
N LEU A 219 -5.75 -28.15 -76.42
CA LEU A 219 -5.90 -29.53 -76.83
C LEU A 219 -7.14 -29.75 -77.75
N VAL A 220 -8.25 -29.05 -77.38
CA VAL A 220 -9.49 -29.11 -78.17
C VAL A 220 -9.36 -28.39 -79.48
N THR A 221 -8.78 -27.16 -79.48
CA THR A 221 -8.56 -26.39 -80.70
C THR A 221 -7.51 -27.03 -81.62
N GLY A 222 -6.42 -27.60 -81.07
CA GLY A 222 -5.40 -28.30 -81.84
C GLY A 222 -5.92 -29.60 -82.50
N THR A 223 -6.80 -30.36 -81.81
CA THR A 223 -7.42 -31.54 -82.36
C THR A 223 -8.43 -31.25 -83.46
N VAL A 224 -9.20 -30.18 -83.36
CA VAL A 224 -10.14 -29.72 -84.38
C VAL A 224 -9.39 -29.25 -85.64
N PHE A 225 -8.29 -28.47 -85.45
CA PHE A 225 -7.47 -28.02 -86.55
C PHE A 225 -6.71 -29.14 -87.29
N ASP A 226 -6.18 -30.12 -86.55
CA ASP A 226 -5.52 -31.31 -87.12
C ASP A 226 -6.55 -32.25 -87.87
N MET A 227 -7.79 -32.26 -87.42
CA MET A 227 -8.87 -32.97 -88.09
C MET A 227 -9.26 -32.27 -89.41
N LEU A 228 -9.31 -30.97 -89.47
CA LEU A 228 -9.64 -30.17 -90.63
C LEU A 228 -8.51 -30.13 -91.69
N THR A 229 -7.25 -30.28 -91.31
CA THR A 229 -6.07 -30.18 -92.17
C THR A 229 -5.53 -31.54 -92.65
N GLY A 230 -6.14 -32.65 -92.23
CA GLY A 230 -5.77 -34.02 -92.64
C GLY A 230 -4.37 -34.47 -92.19
N ARG A 231 -3.67 -33.70 -91.38
CA ARG A 231 -2.36 -34.07 -90.81
C ARG A 231 -2.53 -34.91 -89.54
N ARG A 232 -2.49 -36.23 -89.73
CA ARG A 232 -2.40 -37.20 -88.61
C ARG A 232 -1.04 -37.06 -87.91
N ARG A 233 -0.90 -36.12 -86.99
CA ARG A 233 0.09 -36.18 -85.92
C ARG A 233 -0.51 -37.09 -84.82
N SER A 234 -0.04 -38.32 -84.70
CA SER A 234 -0.40 -39.17 -83.55
C SER A 234 0.23 -38.63 -82.31
N ARG A 235 -0.34 -37.55 -81.75
CA ARG A 235 -0.10 -37.21 -80.31
C ARG A 235 -0.85 -38.29 -79.53
N SER A 236 -0.10 -39.17 -78.94
CA SER A 236 -0.66 -40.29 -78.18
C SER A 236 -1.55 -39.66 -77.02
N ILE A 237 -2.78 -40.17 -76.97
CA ILE A 237 -3.75 -39.83 -75.87
C ILE A 237 -3.11 -40.01 -74.50
N SER A 238 -2.09 -40.86 -74.37
CA SER A 238 -1.30 -41.07 -73.19
C SER A 238 -0.46 -39.88 -72.79
N SER A 239 0.00 -39.01 -73.73
CA SER A 239 0.78 -37.79 -73.42
C SER A 239 -0.11 -36.66 -72.90
N ALA A 240 -1.35 -36.54 -73.44
CA ALA A 240 -2.32 -35.57 -73.00
C ALA A 240 -2.83 -35.84 -71.57
N THR A 241 -3.10 -37.11 -71.27
CA THR A 241 -3.53 -37.56 -69.95
C THR A 241 -2.38 -37.40 -68.88
N LYS A 242 -1.12 -37.60 -69.31
CA LYS A 242 0.03 -37.37 -68.47
C LYS A 242 0.22 -35.86 -68.17
N ALA A 243 0.05 -35.00 -69.18
CA ALA A 243 0.14 -33.53 -69.00
C ALA A 243 -0.95 -32.97 -68.06
N ARG A 244 -2.20 -33.48 -68.27
CA ARG A 244 -3.34 -33.12 -67.40
C ARG A 244 -3.14 -33.53 -65.96
N ARG A 245 -2.65 -34.73 -65.69
CA ARG A 245 -2.30 -35.24 -64.36
C ARG A 245 -1.13 -34.47 -63.76
N ALA A 246 -0.19 -33.94 -64.52
CA ALA A 246 0.90 -33.15 -64.10
C ALA A 246 0.45 -31.72 -63.72
N ALA A 247 -0.47 -31.13 -64.52
CA ALA A 247 -1.08 -29.85 -64.21
C ALA A 247 -1.93 -29.92 -62.94
N GLN A 248 -2.77 -30.94 -62.80
CA GLN A 248 -3.58 -31.14 -61.59
C GLN A 248 -2.72 -31.28 -60.33
N ARG A 249 -1.62 -32.04 -60.37
CA ARG A 249 -0.67 -32.15 -59.25
C ARG A 249 -0.03 -30.84 -58.86
N LYS A 250 0.17 -29.88 -59.80
CA LYS A 250 0.67 -28.54 -59.49
C LYS A 250 -0.38 -27.73 -58.76
N VAL A 251 -1.65 -27.81 -59.15
CA VAL A 251 -2.76 -27.16 -58.46
C VAL A 251 -2.88 -27.69 -57.06
N ASP A 252 -2.97 -29.01 -56.91
CA ASP A 252 -3.10 -29.68 -55.61
C ASP A 252 -1.94 -29.28 -54.66
N ALA A 253 -0.70 -29.35 -55.13
CA ALA A 253 0.48 -28.96 -54.36
C ALA A 253 0.52 -27.45 -53.98
N ALA A 254 -0.07 -26.58 -54.78
CA ALA A 254 -0.18 -25.17 -54.49
C ALA A 254 -1.29 -24.91 -53.45
N THR A 255 -2.42 -25.60 -53.57
CA THR A 255 -3.52 -25.54 -52.60
C THR A 255 -3.08 -26.08 -51.23
N ASP A 256 -2.41 -27.25 -51.18
CA ASP A 256 -1.87 -27.78 -49.93
C ASP A 256 -0.96 -26.77 -49.18
N ARG A 257 -0.18 -25.98 -49.96
CA ARG A 257 0.68 -24.92 -49.36
C ARG A 257 -0.12 -23.74 -48.78
N VAL A 258 -1.23 -23.38 -49.44
CA VAL A 258 -2.14 -22.35 -48.90
C VAL A 258 -2.76 -22.85 -47.62
N GLU A 259 -3.32 -24.05 -47.61
CA GLU A 259 -3.95 -24.64 -46.43
C GLU A 259 -2.96 -24.73 -45.25
N ALA A 260 -1.75 -25.21 -45.52
CA ALA A 260 -0.70 -25.29 -44.49
C ALA A 260 -0.36 -23.90 -43.91
N LYS A 261 -0.34 -22.83 -44.73
CA LYS A 261 -0.07 -21.45 -44.24
C LYS A 261 -1.25 -20.82 -43.53
N VAL A 262 -2.47 -21.15 -43.92
CA VAL A 262 -3.68 -20.75 -43.20
C VAL A 262 -3.69 -21.39 -41.81
N ALA A 263 -3.42 -22.69 -41.70
CA ALA A 263 -3.31 -23.36 -40.41
C ALA A 263 -2.21 -22.77 -39.54
N GLU A 264 -1.04 -22.42 -40.12
CA GLU A 264 0.04 -21.73 -39.38
C GLU A 264 -0.42 -20.35 -38.90
N TYR A 265 -1.21 -19.64 -39.68
CA TYR A 265 -1.76 -18.32 -39.29
C TYR A 265 -2.74 -18.45 -38.11
N GLU A 266 -3.64 -19.43 -38.17
CA GLU A 266 -4.64 -19.72 -37.12
C GLU A 266 -3.95 -20.11 -35.80
N VAL A 267 -2.98 -21.02 -35.85
CA VAL A 267 -2.19 -21.41 -34.68
C VAL A 267 -1.47 -20.21 -34.08
N LEU A 268 -0.88 -19.33 -34.89
CA LEU A 268 -0.19 -18.16 -34.39
C LEU A 268 -1.15 -17.12 -33.77
N GLN A 269 -2.37 -17.02 -34.24
CA GLN A 269 -3.41 -16.18 -33.62
C GLN A 269 -3.83 -16.76 -32.27
N GLU A 270 -4.00 -18.08 -32.17
CA GLU A 270 -4.32 -18.71 -30.88
C GLU A 270 -3.18 -18.57 -29.88
N GLU A 271 -1.93 -18.78 -30.31
CA GLU A 271 -0.76 -18.52 -29.46
C GLU A 271 -0.75 -17.07 -28.92
N PHE A 272 -1.05 -16.09 -29.79
CA PHE A 272 -1.12 -14.69 -29.37
C PHE A 272 -2.19 -14.45 -28.31
N GLN A 273 -3.40 -14.98 -28.51
CA GLN A 273 -4.50 -14.83 -27.56
C GLN A 273 -4.15 -15.45 -26.20
N ASN A 274 -3.56 -16.64 -26.20
CA ASN A 274 -3.15 -17.32 -25.00
C ASN A 274 -2.05 -16.52 -24.25
N GLU A 275 -1.02 -16.04 -24.99
CA GLU A 275 0.08 -15.25 -24.41
C GLU A 275 -0.42 -13.91 -23.83
N VAL A 276 -1.43 -13.27 -24.44
CA VAL A 276 -2.10 -12.09 -23.90
C VAL A 276 -2.86 -12.42 -22.61
N SER A 277 -3.62 -13.50 -22.59
CA SER A 277 -4.37 -13.93 -21.41
C SER A 277 -3.44 -14.23 -20.22
N ASP A 278 -2.38 -14.98 -20.47
CA ASP A 278 -1.38 -15.29 -19.44
C ASP A 278 -0.67 -14.03 -18.92
N LEU A 279 -0.40 -13.09 -19.82
CA LEU A 279 0.23 -11.82 -19.47
C LEU A 279 -0.68 -10.97 -18.57
N VAL A 280 -1.96 -10.84 -18.91
CA VAL A 280 -2.93 -10.10 -18.09
C VAL A 280 -3.04 -10.74 -16.70
N ALA A 281 -3.25 -12.07 -16.64
CA ALA A 281 -3.32 -12.79 -15.38
C ALA A 281 -2.06 -12.61 -14.51
N ALA A 282 -0.88 -12.58 -15.12
CA ALA A 282 0.37 -12.33 -14.39
C ALA A 282 0.49 -10.90 -13.86
N TRP A 283 -0.14 -9.90 -14.49
CA TRP A 283 -0.20 -8.55 -13.97
C TRP A 283 -1.24 -8.41 -12.87
N ASP A 284 -2.39 -9.07 -12.98
CA ASP A 284 -3.41 -9.13 -11.92
C ASP A 284 -2.81 -9.74 -10.63
N GLU A 285 -2.03 -10.82 -10.76
CA GLU A 285 -1.33 -11.41 -9.63
C GLU A 285 -0.36 -10.42 -8.96
N LYS A 286 0.36 -9.61 -9.75
CA LYS A 286 1.25 -8.57 -9.20
C LYS A 286 0.50 -7.50 -8.41
N ALA A 287 -0.73 -7.15 -8.81
CA ALA A 287 -1.54 -6.16 -8.10
C ALA A 287 -1.89 -6.61 -6.69
N THR A 288 -2.09 -7.90 -6.48
CA THR A 288 -2.49 -8.47 -5.19
C THR A 288 -1.34 -8.67 -4.19
N ASP A 289 -0.09 -8.52 -4.62
CA ASP A 289 1.11 -8.69 -3.79
C ASP A 289 1.30 -7.48 -2.85
N ILE A 290 0.46 -7.41 -1.80
CA ILE A 290 0.43 -6.28 -0.86
C ILE A 290 0.80 -6.77 0.54
N GLU A 291 1.83 -6.15 1.09
CA GLU A 291 2.30 -6.34 2.47
C GLU A 291 2.17 -5.04 3.29
N GLU A 292 2.03 -5.18 4.60
CA GLU A 292 2.08 -4.06 5.54
C GLU A 292 3.50 -3.90 6.05
N VAL A 293 4.00 -2.67 6.06
CA VAL A 293 5.35 -2.32 6.48
C VAL A 293 5.28 -1.22 7.54
N ALA A 294 5.98 -1.43 8.65
CA ALA A 294 6.10 -0.44 9.71
C ALA A 294 7.32 0.45 9.46
N ILE A 295 7.10 1.75 9.48
CA ILE A 295 8.14 2.78 9.48
C ILE A 295 8.36 3.21 10.93
N GLY A 296 9.55 2.97 11.46
CA GLY A 296 9.95 3.38 12.80
C GLY A 296 10.56 4.78 12.82
N LEU A 297 10.83 5.27 14.04
CA LEU A 297 11.46 6.57 14.27
C LEU A 297 12.98 6.45 14.40
N GLU A 298 13.71 7.47 13.99
CA GLU A 298 15.07 7.67 14.41
C GLU A 298 15.11 8.54 15.69
N LYS A 299 16.14 8.37 16.55
CA LYS A 299 16.21 9.11 17.82
C LYS A 299 16.27 10.62 17.65
N ASN A 300 16.82 11.09 16.54
CA ASN A 300 16.95 12.51 16.21
C ASN A 300 15.64 13.13 15.74
N ASP A 301 14.68 12.32 15.33
CA ASP A 301 13.38 12.75 14.79
C ASP A 301 12.30 12.85 15.86
N ILE A 302 12.69 12.61 17.12
CA ILE A 302 11.81 12.71 18.29
C ILE A 302 12.15 13.97 19.07
N THR A 303 11.23 14.91 19.10
CA THR A 303 11.38 16.17 19.83
C THR A 303 10.32 16.28 20.92
N ILE A 304 10.72 16.48 22.17
CA ILE A 304 9.80 16.90 23.23
C ILE A 304 9.50 18.36 22.99
N ALA A 305 8.28 18.66 22.57
CA ALA A 305 7.85 20.02 22.29
C ALA A 305 7.48 20.75 23.57
N ASP A 306 6.85 20.03 24.50
CA ASP A 306 6.40 20.60 25.77
C ASP A 306 6.42 19.55 26.89
N THR A 307 6.67 20.03 28.12
CA THR A 307 6.57 19.22 29.33
C THR A 307 6.11 20.15 30.48
N ILE A 308 4.91 19.94 30.98
CA ILE A 308 4.21 20.77 31.94
C ILE A 308 3.90 19.93 33.19
N LEU A 309 4.17 20.44 34.34
CA LEU A 309 3.68 19.84 35.60
C LEU A 309 2.18 20.09 35.73
N VAL A 310 1.41 19.03 35.87
CA VAL A 310 -0.05 19.10 36.07
C VAL A 310 -0.40 18.59 37.46
N TRP A 311 -1.04 19.41 38.24
CA TRP A 311 -1.64 19.02 39.51
C TRP A 311 -3.03 18.45 39.27
N VAL A 312 -3.20 17.13 39.45
CA VAL A 312 -4.45 16.40 39.23
C VAL A 312 -5.27 16.43 40.52
N PRO A 313 -6.52 16.94 40.51
CA PRO A 313 -7.38 16.97 41.68
C PRO A 313 -7.87 15.57 42.04
N ARG A 314 -7.67 15.17 43.30
CA ARG A 314 -8.03 13.83 43.83
C ARG A 314 -9.05 13.93 44.97
N ALA A 315 -9.90 12.89 45.13
CA ALA A 315 -10.90 12.81 46.20
C ALA A 315 -10.34 12.35 47.54
#